data_c8212f68c534e89e10db957510dc415a
#
_entry.id   c8212f68c534e89e10db957510dc415a
#
_cell.length_a   1.000
_cell.length_b   1.000
_cell.length_c   1.000
_cell.angle_alpha   90.00
_cell.angle_beta   90.00
_cell.angle_gamma   90.00
#
_symmetry.space_group_name_H-M   'P 1'
#
loop_
_entity.id
_entity.type
_entity.pdbx_description
1 polymer ?
#
loop_
_entity_poly.entity_id
_entity_poly.type
_entity_poly.pdbx_seq_one_letter_code
_entity_poly.pdbx_strand_id
1 'polypeptide(L)'
;MDSLTQITLGAAVGEVVLGKKAGNRAMLWGAIAGTFPDLDIFANFVTDQVSALAYHRAFTHSILFSVVIPLGMGLLVHRLYGGKEGQWPQNEKTSLLAGWAFFFLAVFIGSSLMPLEINNIGSISLVVSLAMIAFPLVIYLREKKRKTPSVNENPGWWLWTQLFFGAILTHPLLDACTTYGTQLFEPFSTIRIAWNVVSVADPLYTVPFLVCLILASRQIRGSKKRQRYNWAGIIISSAYLLLCTSFFWYANQRMEATLEKENITATRHVVGPTILNSLLWQGTAETPTSFYMGQYSLLDKAPFFKLKEVPKNHQLVKDHWEDRDVSILRWFSDGYFNVEQENDSTFRMNDLRYGQIDVPGKRPQHIFYFLLQEKAGQLQAVHVQQGPEDREASMSGLWGRIMGE
;
A
#
# COMPACT_ATOMS: atom_id res chain seq x y z
N MET A 1 1.80 -2.16 1.61
CA MET A 1 3.21 -2.71 1.67
C MET A 1 3.96 -2.27 0.43
N ASP A 2 5.28 -2.44 0.41
CA ASP A 2 6.06 -2.16 -0.82
C ASP A 2 5.72 -3.11 -1.97
N SER A 3 5.96 -2.65 -3.20
CA SER A 3 5.56 -3.38 -4.41
C SER A 3 6.25 -4.75 -4.54
N LEU A 4 7.50 -4.92 -4.02
CA LEU A 4 8.19 -6.21 -4.09
C LEU A 4 7.50 -7.24 -3.21
N THR A 5 7.06 -6.83 -2.03
CA THR A 5 6.27 -7.67 -1.11
C THR A 5 4.95 -8.09 -1.76
N GLN A 6 4.21 -7.17 -2.38
CA GLN A 6 2.94 -7.43 -3.04
C GLN A 6 3.08 -8.36 -4.26
N ILE A 7 4.14 -8.16 -5.07
CA ILE A 7 4.54 -9.07 -6.16
C ILE A 7 4.77 -10.48 -5.61
N THR A 8 5.52 -10.59 -4.51
CA THR A 8 5.90 -11.88 -3.91
C THR A 8 4.65 -12.62 -3.37
N LEU A 9 3.80 -11.91 -2.63
CA LEU A 9 2.55 -12.46 -2.10
C LEU A 9 1.61 -12.92 -3.23
N GLY A 10 1.37 -12.07 -4.21
CA GLY A 10 0.53 -12.40 -5.36
C GLY A 10 1.05 -13.60 -6.13
N ALA A 11 2.37 -13.70 -6.37
CA ALA A 11 2.98 -14.85 -7.03
C ALA A 11 2.83 -16.14 -6.21
N ALA A 12 2.98 -16.06 -4.89
CA ALA A 12 2.80 -17.20 -4.00
C ALA A 12 1.34 -17.71 -3.98
N VAL A 13 0.37 -16.79 -3.96
CA VAL A 13 -1.06 -17.10 -4.11
C VAL A 13 -1.34 -17.76 -5.47
N GLY A 14 -0.77 -17.22 -6.55
CA GLY A 14 -0.85 -17.82 -7.88
C GLY A 14 -0.34 -19.25 -7.91
N GLU A 15 0.78 -19.53 -7.24
CA GLU A 15 1.32 -20.88 -7.11
C GLU A 15 0.39 -21.81 -6.32
N VAL A 16 -0.23 -21.32 -5.24
CA VAL A 16 -1.20 -22.14 -4.47
C VAL A 16 -2.38 -22.55 -5.34
N VAL A 17 -2.96 -21.60 -6.09
CA VAL A 17 -4.19 -21.82 -6.86
C VAL A 17 -3.94 -22.64 -8.13
N LEU A 18 -2.93 -22.25 -8.92
CA LEU A 18 -2.73 -22.80 -10.26
C LEU A 18 -1.33 -23.38 -10.51
N GLY A 19 -0.42 -23.36 -9.54
CA GLY A 19 0.96 -23.81 -9.72
C GLY A 19 1.09 -25.24 -10.25
N LYS A 20 0.23 -26.16 -9.84
CA LYS A 20 0.20 -27.55 -10.35
C LYS A 20 -0.13 -27.62 -11.84
N LYS A 21 -1.05 -26.77 -12.33
CA LYS A 21 -1.53 -26.77 -13.72
C LYS A 21 -0.71 -25.84 -14.62
N ALA A 22 -0.42 -24.63 -14.18
CA ALA A 22 0.19 -23.58 -14.99
C ALA A 22 1.68 -23.31 -14.67
N GLY A 23 2.23 -23.85 -13.57
CA GLY A 23 3.63 -23.67 -13.19
C GLY A 23 4.00 -22.19 -12.97
N ASN A 24 5.16 -21.75 -13.49
CA ASN A 24 5.64 -20.36 -13.32
C ASN A 24 4.71 -19.31 -13.94
N ARG A 25 3.79 -19.69 -14.83
CA ARG A 25 2.76 -18.77 -15.32
C ARG A 25 1.75 -18.39 -14.26
N ALA A 26 1.41 -19.34 -13.39
CA ALA A 26 0.56 -19.05 -12.23
C ALA A 26 1.22 -18.03 -11.31
N MET A 27 2.52 -18.19 -11.04
CA MET A 27 3.30 -17.19 -10.28
C MET A 27 3.35 -15.84 -11.00
N LEU A 28 3.58 -15.82 -12.32
CA LEU A 28 3.64 -14.58 -13.11
C LEU A 28 2.30 -13.82 -13.05
N TRP A 29 1.20 -14.49 -13.32
CA TRP A 29 -0.12 -13.86 -13.29
C TRP A 29 -0.55 -13.47 -11.87
N GLY A 30 -0.16 -14.26 -10.88
CA GLY A 30 -0.32 -13.91 -9.47
C GLY A 30 0.47 -12.65 -9.08
N ALA A 31 1.74 -12.52 -9.53
CA ALA A 31 2.55 -11.33 -9.34
C ALA A 31 1.91 -10.09 -9.97
N ILE A 32 1.43 -10.21 -11.22
CA ILE A 32 0.72 -9.13 -11.93
C ILE A 32 -0.55 -8.73 -11.15
N ALA A 33 -1.33 -9.72 -10.72
CA ALA A 33 -2.55 -9.49 -9.95
C ALA A 33 -2.27 -8.81 -8.60
N GLY A 34 -1.19 -9.25 -7.92
CA GLY A 34 -0.75 -8.64 -6.66
C GLY A 34 -0.25 -7.20 -6.79
N THR A 35 0.10 -6.74 -7.98
CA THR A 35 0.53 -5.36 -8.24
C THR A 35 -0.63 -4.49 -8.75
N PHE A 36 -1.71 -5.12 -9.17
CA PHE A 36 -2.79 -4.45 -9.89
C PHE A 36 -3.47 -3.33 -9.10
N PRO A 37 -3.75 -3.45 -7.79
CA PRO A 37 -4.30 -2.37 -6.98
C PRO A 37 -3.43 -1.11 -6.96
N ASP A 38 -2.10 -1.25 -6.90
CA ASP A 38 -1.13 -0.14 -6.88
C ASP A 38 -1.06 0.68 -8.18
N LEU A 39 -1.83 0.29 -9.21
CA LEU A 39 -1.96 1.12 -10.42
C LEU A 39 -2.68 2.46 -10.15
N ASP A 40 -3.28 2.62 -8.98
CA ASP A 40 -3.83 3.89 -8.51
C ASP A 40 -2.76 4.99 -8.38
N ILE A 41 -1.47 4.64 -8.27
CA ILE A 41 -0.36 5.60 -8.30
C ILE A 41 -0.37 6.46 -9.58
N PHE A 42 -0.99 5.98 -10.65
CA PHE A 42 -1.17 6.74 -11.87
C PHE A 42 -2.11 7.93 -11.72
N ALA A 43 -2.91 8.00 -10.67
CA ALA A 43 -3.67 9.20 -10.31
C ALA A 43 -2.77 10.42 -10.14
N ASN A 44 -1.51 10.25 -9.69
CA ASN A 44 -0.53 11.33 -9.59
C ASN A 44 -0.22 12.04 -10.92
N PHE A 45 -0.51 11.42 -12.05
CA PHE A 45 -0.27 12.00 -13.38
C PHE A 45 -1.48 12.77 -13.92
N VAL A 46 -2.65 12.59 -13.32
CA VAL A 46 -3.92 13.12 -13.85
C VAL A 46 -4.66 13.98 -12.83
N THR A 47 -4.20 14.01 -11.56
CA THR A 47 -4.80 14.82 -10.49
C THR A 47 -3.74 15.64 -9.75
N ASP A 48 -4.18 16.56 -8.88
CA ASP A 48 -3.29 17.22 -7.94
C ASP A 48 -2.79 16.25 -6.84
N GLN A 49 -1.73 16.63 -6.13
CA GLN A 49 -1.07 15.79 -5.13
C GLN A 49 -1.98 15.39 -3.97
N VAL A 50 -2.92 16.25 -3.57
CA VAL A 50 -3.85 15.97 -2.47
C VAL A 50 -4.92 14.98 -2.91
N SER A 51 -5.48 15.16 -4.12
CA SER A 51 -6.40 14.19 -4.71
C SER A 51 -5.73 12.83 -4.89
N ALA A 52 -4.51 12.79 -5.43
CA ALA A 52 -3.76 11.55 -5.60
C ALA A 52 -3.53 10.84 -4.27
N LEU A 53 -3.25 11.59 -3.19
CA LEU A 53 -3.14 11.06 -1.83
C LEU A 53 -4.45 10.42 -1.34
N ALA A 54 -5.60 11.07 -1.63
CA ALA A 54 -6.91 10.55 -1.24
C ALA A 54 -7.30 9.30 -2.04
N TYR A 55 -6.91 9.23 -3.32
CA TYR A 55 -7.20 8.08 -4.19
C TYR A 55 -6.28 6.90 -3.97
N HIS A 56 -5.06 7.16 -3.47
CA HIS A 56 -4.13 6.07 -3.17
C HIS A 56 -4.70 5.18 -2.06
N ARG A 57 -4.81 3.89 -2.36
CA ARG A 57 -5.47 2.86 -1.57
C ARG A 57 -6.97 3.08 -1.34
N ALA A 58 -7.65 3.66 -2.35
CA ALA A 58 -9.10 3.81 -2.38
C ALA A 58 -9.76 2.64 -3.16
N PHE A 59 -10.54 2.93 -4.20
CA PHE A 59 -11.38 1.96 -4.91
C PHE A 59 -10.64 0.72 -5.41
N THR A 60 -9.42 0.87 -5.96
CA THR A 60 -8.62 -0.27 -6.45
C THR A 60 -8.20 -1.23 -5.33
N HIS A 61 -8.21 -0.76 -4.08
CA HIS A 61 -7.91 -1.54 -2.87
C HIS A 61 -9.18 -1.98 -2.13
N SER A 62 -10.38 -1.80 -2.71
CA SER A 62 -11.61 -2.20 -2.06
C SER A 62 -11.88 -3.71 -2.21
N ILE A 63 -12.66 -4.24 -1.28
CA ILE A 63 -13.19 -5.61 -1.37
C ILE A 63 -14.04 -5.77 -2.64
N LEU A 64 -14.84 -4.74 -2.99
CA LEU A 64 -15.67 -4.76 -4.19
C LEU A 64 -14.80 -4.94 -5.46
N PHE A 65 -13.74 -4.16 -5.59
CA PHE A 65 -12.78 -4.27 -6.69
C PHE A 65 -12.17 -5.69 -6.75
N SER A 66 -11.78 -6.22 -5.58
CA SER A 66 -11.18 -7.55 -5.46
C SER A 66 -12.14 -8.69 -5.87
N VAL A 67 -13.44 -8.47 -5.84
CA VAL A 67 -14.45 -9.44 -6.29
C VAL A 67 -14.77 -9.29 -7.77
N VAL A 68 -14.94 -8.06 -8.26
CA VAL A 68 -15.45 -7.79 -9.61
C VAL A 68 -14.36 -7.97 -10.68
N ILE A 69 -13.20 -7.39 -10.48
CA ILE A 69 -12.12 -7.40 -11.49
C ILE A 69 -11.59 -8.80 -11.82
N PRO A 70 -11.44 -9.73 -10.86
CA PRO A 70 -11.03 -11.10 -11.14
C PRO A 70 -11.88 -11.84 -12.15
N LEU A 71 -13.17 -11.56 -12.24
CA LEU A 71 -14.08 -12.21 -13.21
C LEU A 71 -13.64 -11.91 -14.65
N GLY A 72 -13.39 -10.64 -14.95
CA GLY A 72 -12.92 -10.22 -16.28
C GLY A 72 -11.49 -10.70 -16.56
N MET A 73 -10.58 -10.55 -15.60
CA MET A 73 -9.19 -10.96 -15.75
C MET A 73 -9.04 -12.47 -15.91
N GLY A 74 -9.79 -13.25 -15.13
CA GLY A 74 -9.80 -14.71 -15.24
C GLY A 74 -10.28 -15.18 -16.62
N LEU A 75 -11.32 -14.56 -17.14
CA LEU A 75 -11.84 -14.85 -18.48
C LEU A 75 -10.84 -14.46 -19.57
N LEU A 76 -10.22 -13.28 -19.46
CA LEU A 76 -9.19 -12.79 -20.40
C LEU A 76 -8.01 -13.75 -20.49
N VAL A 77 -7.44 -14.15 -19.35
CA VAL A 77 -6.26 -15.02 -19.31
C VAL A 77 -6.59 -16.45 -19.74
N HIS A 78 -7.78 -16.95 -19.37
CA HIS A 78 -8.26 -18.24 -19.86
C HIS A 78 -8.30 -18.29 -21.39
N ARG A 79 -8.82 -17.24 -22.05
CA ARG A 79 -8.87 -17.14 -23.51
C ARG A 79 -7.48 -16.97 -24.14
N LEU A 80 -6.60 -16.24 -23.49
CA LEU A 80 -5.20 -16.05 -23.92
C LEU A 80 -4.44 -17.39 -24.05
N TYR A 81 -4.78 -18.37 -23.21
CA TYR A 81 -4.21 -19.71 -23.25
C TYR A 81 -5.05 -20.73 -24.02
N GLY A 82 -5.96 -20.30 -24.90
CA GLY A 82 -6.62 -21.13 -25.89
C GLY A 82 -7.91 -21.83 -25.46
N GLY A 83 -8.61 -21.31 -24.49
CA GLY A 83 -9.99 -21.52 -24.02
C GLY A 83 -10.83 -22.68 -24.54
N LYS A 84 -10.41 -23.96 -24.38
CA LYS A 84 -11.15 -25.08 -24.98
C LYS A 84 -12.19 -25.75 -24.05
N GLU A 85 -12.26 -25.40 -22.79
CA GLU A 85 -13.34 -25.92 -21.92
C GLU A 85 -14.51 -24.94 -21.89
N GLY A 86 -15.59 -25.30 -22.57
CA GLY A 86 -16.86 -24.57 -22.62
C GLY A 86 -16.88 -23.58 -23.79
N GLN A 87 -17.25 -24.12 -24.92
CA GLN A 87 -17.67 -23.48 -26.18
C GLN A 87 -18.03 -21.97 -26.11
N TRP A 88 -17.03 -21.10 -26.19
CA TRP A 88 -17.18 -19.68 -26.53
C TRP A 88 -16.63 -19.44 -27.94
N PRO A 89 -17.18 -18.49 -28.69
CA PRO A 89 -16.85 -18.34 -30.12
C PRO A 89 -15.36 -18.16 -30.36
N GLN A 90 -14.85 -18.87 -31.36
CA GLN A 90 -13.43 -19.06 -31.72
C GLN A 90 -12.71 -17.79 -32.23
N ASN A 91 -13.20 -16.59 -31.97
CA ASN A 91 -12.57 -15.38 -32.49
C ASN A 91 -11.64 -14.79 -31.43
N GLU A 92 -10.37 -15.24 -31.42
CA GLU A 92 -9.31 -14.81 -30.47
C GLU A 92 -9.14 -13.29 -30.41
N LYS A 93 -9.34 -12.58 -31.55
CA LYS A 93 -9.23 -11.12 -31.63
C LYS A 93 -10.38 -10.40 -30.92
N THR A 94 -11.61 -10.87 -31.11
CA THR A 94 -12.78 -10.26 -30.45
C THR A 94 -12.79 -10.48 -28.94
N SER A 95 -12.24 -11.60 -28.46
CA SER A 95 -12.17 -11.88 -27.02
C SER A 95 -11.08 -11.06 -26.30
N LEU A 96 -9.96 -10.82 -26.98
CA LEU A 96 -8.92 -9.92 -26.48
C LEU A 96 -9.45 -8.48 -26.38
N LEU A 97 -10.11 -8.01 -27.44
CA LEU A 97 -10.74 -6.68 -27.50
C LEU A 97 -11.85 -6.54 -26.46
N ALA A 98 -12.69 -7.56 -26.27
CA ALA A 98 -13.76 -7.54 -25.24
C ALA A 98 -13.19 -7.52 -23.81
N GLY A 99 -12.11 -8.27 -23.55
CA GLY A 99 -11.42 -8.24 -22.24
C GLY A 99 -10.77 -6.88 -21.97
N TRP A 100 -10.17 -6.27 -22.99
CA TRP A 100 -9.63 -4.92 -22.91
C TRP A 100 -10.73 -3.86 -22.77
N ALA A 101 -11.80 -3.95 -23.51
CA ALA A 101 -12.95 -3.06 -23.38
C ALA A 101 -13.56 -3.15 -21.98
N PHE A 102 -13.69 -4.34 -21.42
CA PHE A 102 -14.13 -4.52 -20.03
C PHE A 102 -13.14 -3.91 -19.02
N PHE A 103 -11.83 -4.13 -19.22
CA PHE A 103 -10.80 -3.54 -18.37
C PHE A 103 -10.83 -2.00 -18.42
N PHE A 104 -10.83 -1.43 -19.64
CA PHE A 104 -10.92 0.04 -19.81
C PHE A 104 -12.25 0.60 -19.30
N LEU A 105 -13.35 -0.13 -19.46
CA LEU A 105 -14.64 0.26 -18.92
C LEU A 105 -14.62 0.25 -17.39
N ALA A 106 -14.03 -0.75 -16.75
CA ALA A 106 -13.90 -0.81 -15.31
C ALA A 106 -12.98 0.30 -14.75
N VAL A 107 -11.85 0.56 -15.42
CA VAL A 107 -10.96 1.69 -15.09
C VAL A 107 -11.68 3.03 -15.35
N PHE A 108 -12.40 3.15 -16.46
CA PHE A 108 -13.17 4.35 -16.82
C PHE A 108 -14.32 4.58 -15.84
N ILE A 109 -15.10 3.56 -15.47
CA ILE A 109 -16.16 3.68 -14.46
C ILE A 109 -15.54 4.04 -13.11
N GLY A 110 -14.46 3.38 -12.69
CA GLY A 110 -13.74 3.71 -11.47
C GLY A 110 -13.25 5.16 -11.46
N SER A 111 -12.67 5.63 -12.56
CA SER A 111 -12.20 7.02 -12.70
C SER A 111 -13.34 8.03 -12.86
N SER A 112 -14.49 7.63 -13.43
CA SER A 112 -15.66 8.51 -13.61
C SER A 112 -16.49 8.69 -12.33
N LEU A 113 -16.36 7.76 -11.40
CA LEU A 113 -16.93 7.89 -10.05
C LEU A 113 -16.07 8.79 -9.14
N MET A 114 -14.87 9.15 -9.58
CA MET A 114 -14.00 10.08 -8.89
C MET A 114 -14.27 11.50 -9.41
N PRO A 115 -14.44 12.52 -8.54
CA PRO A 115 -14.56 13.92 -8.95
C PRO A 115 -13.19 14.40 -9.45
N LEU A 116 -12.94 14.27 -10.76
CA LEU A 116 -11.69 14.65 -11.41
C LEU A 116 -11.79 16.08 -11.96
N GLU A 117 -11.03 17.00 -11.38
CA GLU A 117 -10.64 18.22 -12.11
C GLU A 117 -9.46 17.89 -13.01
N ILE A 118 -9.74 17.69 -14.30
CA ILE A 118 -8.76 17.26 -15.31
C ILE A 118 -8.09 18.48 -15.91
N ASN A 119 -6.89 18.82 -15.46
CA ASN A 119 -6.13 19.95 -16.04
C ASN A 119 -4.82 19.59 -16.78
N ASN A 120 -4.37 18.32 -16.87
CA ASN A 120 -3.14 17.98 -17.61
C ASN A 120 -3.10 16.53 -18.13
N ILE A 121 -4.00 16.15 -19.05
CA ILE A 121 -4.11 14.77 -19.58
C ILE A 121 -3.11 14.44 -20.73
N GLY A 122 -2.34 15.38 -21.24
CA GLY A 122 -1.81 15.24 -22.61
C GLY A 122 -0.80 14.14 -22.90
N SER A 123 0.26 13.96 -22.13
CA SER A 123 1.38 13.11 -22.61
C SER A 123 1.65 11.85 -21.76
N ILE A 124 1.43 11.88 -20.47
CA ILE A 124 1.81 10.80 -19.55
C ILE A 124 0.73 9.72 -19.51
N SER A 125 -0.55 10.09 -19.57
CA SER A 125 -1.65 9.13 -19.66
C SER A 125 -1.55 8.26 -20.93
N LEU A 126 -1.05 8.84 -22.01
CA LEU A 126 -0.80 8.13 -23.28
C LEU A 126 0.31 7.07 -23.10
N VAL A 127 1.43 7.42 -22.47
CA VAL A 127 2.55 6.48 -22.24
C VAL A 127 2.12 5.33 -21.33
N VAL A 128 1.38 5.62 -20.27
CA VAL A 128 0.85 4.60 -19.35
C VAL A 128 -0.16 3.70 -20.05
N SER A 129 -1.09 4.28 -20.79
CA SER A 129 -2.07 3.53 -21.57
C SER A 129 -1.39 2.65 -22.61
N LEU A 130 -0.38 3.15 -23.29
CA LEU A 130 0.43 2.39 -24.24
C LEU A 130 1.22 1.27 -23.56
N ALA A 131 1.79 1.49 -22.38
CA ALA A 131 2.47 0.44 -21.62
C ALA A 131 1.50 -0.64 -21.13
N MET A 132 0.31 -0.28 -20.67
CA MET A 132 -0.75 -1.20 -20.27
C MET A 132 -1.31 -2.01 -21.45
N ILE A 133 -1.32 -1.45 -22.66
CA ILE A 133 -1.69 -2.15 -23.89
C ILE A 133 -0.53 -3.02 -24.39
N ALA A 134 0.70 -2.49 -24.36
CA ALA A 134 1.87 -3.17 -24.87
C ALA A 134 2.23 -4.42 -24.06
N PHE A 135 2.11 -4.38 -22.75
CA PHE A 135 2.54 -5.50 -21.90
C PHE A 135 1.77 -6.80 -22.16
N PRO A 136 0.43 -6.86 -22.14
CA PRO A 136 -0.34 -8.06 -22.51
C PRO A 136 -0.18 -8.43 -23.97
N LEU A 137 -0.01 -7.43 -24.88
CA LEU A 137 0.26 -7.70 -26.27
C LEU A 137 1.61 -8.42 -26.45
N VAL A 138 2.65 -7.99 -25.73
CA VAL A 138 3.96 -8.66 -25.72
C VAL A 138 3.85 -10.09 -25.22
N ILE A 139 3.10 -10.31 -24.11
CA ILE A 139 2.84 -11.66 -23.59
C ILE A 139 2.09 -12.48 -24.64
N TYR A 140 1.03 -11.94 -25.22
CA TYR A 140 0.26 -12.60 -26.29
C TYR A 140 1.12 -12.99 -27.48
N LEU A 141 1.93 -12.06 -28.02
CA LEU A 141 2.81 -12.32 -29.16
C LEU A 141 3.90 -13.35 -28.82
N ARG A 142 4.42 -13.31 -27.58
CA ARG A 142 5.40 -14.30 -27.09
C ARG A 142 4.79 -15.69 -26.97
N GLU A 143 3.59 -15.81 -26.43
CA GLU A 143 2.88 -17.09 -26.32
C GLU A 143 2.45 -17.64 -27.68
N LYS A 144 2.02 -16.77 -28.61
CA LYS A 144 1.66 -17.15 -29.98
C LYS A 144 2.84 -17.71 -30.78
N LYS A 145 4.07 -17.22 -30.52
CA LYS A 145 5.30 -17.71 -31.18
C LYS A 145 5.78 -19.05 -30.62
N ARG A 146 5.24 -19.55 -29.51
CA ARG A 146 5.65 -20.83 -28.94
C ARG A 146 5.11 -21.99 -29.76
N LYS A 147 6.03 -22.90 -30.12
CA LYS A 147 5.71 -24.13 -30.89
C LYS A 147 5.03 -25.23 -30.05
N THR A 148 5.10 -25.13 -28.73
CA THR A 148 4.49 -26.13 -27.80
C THR A 148 3.50 -25.46 -26.86
N PRO A 149 2.35 -26.08 -26.58
CA PRO A 149 1.41 -25.58 -25.59
C PRO A 149 2.12 -25.38 -24.26
N SER A 150 1.98 -24.22 -23.70
CA SER A 150 2.66 -23.87 -22.46
C SER A 150 1.98 -24.38 -21.20
N VAL A 151 0.75 -24.82 -21.35
CA VAL A 151 -0.10 -25.40 -20.31
C VAL A 151 -0.66 -26.69 -20.89
N ASN A 152 -0.35 -27.85 -20.28
CA ASN A 152 -0.75 -29.15 -20.81
C ASN A 152 -2.28 -29.35 -20.78
N GLU A 153 -2.94 -28.71 -19.84
CA GLU A 153 -4.39 -28.61 -19.73
C GLU A 153 -4.70 -27.14 -19.42
N ASN A 154 -5.54 -26.49 -20.25
CA ASN A 154 -5.96 -25.15 -19.96
C ASN A 154 -6.83 -25.16 -18.70
N PRO A 155 -6.41 -24.52 -17.59
CA PRO A 155 -7.28 -24.42 -16.43
C PRO A 155 -8.56 -23.69 -16.84
N GLY A 156 -9.72 -24.17 -16.40
CA GLY A 156 -10.99 -23.48 -16.63
C GLY A 156 -10.93 -22.02 -16.18
N TRP A 157 -11.72 -21.16 -16.84
CA TRP A 157 -11.72 -19.70 -16.53
C TRP A 157 -11.93 -19.41 -15.04
N TRP A 158 -12.68 -20.24 -14.34
CA TRP A 158 -12.94 -20.11 -12.91
C TRP A 158 -11.68 -20.24 -12.04
N LEU A 159 -10.75 -21.12 -12.42
CA LEU A 159 -9.47 -21.24 -11.68
C LEU A 159 -8.57 -20.04 -11.89
N TRP A 160 -8.60 -19.43 -13.09
CA TRP A 160 -7.93 -18.14 -13.31
C TRP A 160 -8.58 -17.04 -12.49
N THR A 161 -9.92 -17.00 -12.44
CA THR A 161 -10.66 -16.05 -11.59
C THR A 161 -10.28 -16.21 -10.12
N GLN A 162 -10.20 -17.42 -9.59
CA GLN A 162 -9.76 -17.67 -8.20
C GLN A 162 -8.33 -17.19 -7.95
N LEU A 163 -7.42 -17.35 -8.91
CA LEU A 163 -6.06 -16.83 -8.81
C LEU A 163 -6.06 -15.31 -8.68
N PHE A 164 -6.77 -14.62 -9.57
CA PHE A 164 -6.87 -13.15 -9.54
C PHE A 164 -7.56 -12.66 -8.29
N PHE A 165 -8.66 -13.31 -7.88
CA PHE A 165 -9.37 -12.99 -6.65
C PHE A 165 -8.45 -13.08 -5.43
N GLY A 166 -7.77 -14.23 -5.25
CA GLY A 166 -6.87 -14.41 -4.11
C GLY A 166 -5.70 -13.42 -4.11
N ALA A 167 -5.05 -13.20 -5.26
CA ALA A 167 -3.90 -12.30 -5.35
C ALA A 167 -4.29 -10.82 -5.19
N ILE A 168 -5.42 -10.38 -5.76
CA ILE A 168 -5.91 -9.01 -5.62
C ILE A 168 -6.43 -8.77 -4.20
N LEU A 169 -7.19 -9.71 -3.61
CA LEU A 169 -7.75 -9.53 -2.27
C LEU A 169 -6.68 -9.52 -1.17
N THR A 170 -5.65 -10.36 -1.28
CA THR A 170 -4.58 -10.38 -0.28
C THR A 170 -3.75 -9.09 -0.26
N HIS A 171 -3.71 -8.33 -1.35
CA HIS A 171 -3.01 -7.06 -1.43
C HIS A 171 -3.57 -6.01 -0.45
N PRO A 172 -4.83 -5.54 -0.53
CA PRO A 172 -5.37 -4.54 0.38
C PRO A 172 -5.47 -5.04 1.83
N LEU A 173 -5.63 -6.35 2.06
CA LEU A 173 -5.60 -6.92 3.41
C LEU A 173 -4.21 -6.78 4.05
N LEU A 174 -3.14 -7.03 3.29
CA LEU A 174 -1.78 -6.81 3.78
C LEU A 174 -1.48 -5.31 3.95
N ASP A 175 -2.02 -4.46 3.08
CA ASP A 175 -1.89 -3.01 3.21
C ASP A 175 -2.58 -2.45 4.45
N ALA A 176 -3.72 -3.01 4.82
CA ALA A 176 -4.42 -2.66 6.06
C ALA A 176 -3.59 -2.98 7.33
N CYS A 177 -2.59 -3.86 7.23
CA CYS A 177 -1.66 -4.11 8.34
C CYS A 177 -0.67 -2.96 8.56
N THR A 178 -0.57 -1.98 7.65
CA THR A 178 0.37 -0.85 7.74
C THR A 178 -0.29 0.41 8.30
N THR A 179 0.52 1.38 8.74
CA THR A 179 0.05 2.67 9.30
C THR A 179 -0.59 3.58 8.25
N TYR A 180 -0.30 3.38 6.97
CA TYR A 180 -0.89 4.19 5.91
C TYR A 180 -2.41 4.00 5.82
N GLY A 181 -2.90 2.79 6.06
CA GLY A 181 -4.31 2.43 6.00
C GLY A 181 -4.84 2.22 4.57
N THR A 182 -6.01 1.62 4.46
CA THR A 182 -6.63 1.20 3.20
C THR A 182 -8.15 1.34 3.27
N GLN A 183 -8.76 1.87 2.22
CA GLN A 183 -10.22 2.09 2.13
C GLN A 183 -10.92 0.81 1.63
N LEU A 184 -10.98 -0.21 2.48
CA LEU A 184 -11.50 -1.54 2.11
C LEU A 184 -12.97 -1.52 1.66
N PHE A 185 -13.75 -0.54 2.12
CA PHE A 185 -15.20 -0.49 1.91
C PHE A 185 -15.63 0.50 0.82
N GLU A 186 -14.69 1.06 0.04
CA GLU A 186 -15.02 1.86 -1.12
C GLU A 186 -15.90 1.07 -2.12
N PRO A 187 -16.92 1.71 -2.76
CA PRO A 187 -17.31 3.13 -2.70
C PRO A 187 -18.32 3.46 -1.57
N PHE A 188 -18.63 2.53 -0.67
CA PHE A 188 -19.67 2.71 0.35
C PHE A 188 -19.18 3.48 1.57
N SER A 189 -17.87 3.47 1.84
CA SER A 189 -17.25 4.16 2.98
C SER A 189 -15.80 4.49 2.69
N THR A 190 -15.39 5.69 3.06
CA THR A 190 -14.01 6.19 2.93
C THR A 190 -13.16 5.95 4.19
N ILE A 191 -13.65 5.13 5.13
CA ILE A 191 -12.91 4.78 6.34
C ILE A 191 -11.62 4.05 5.96
N ARG A 192 -10.49 4.53 6.48
CA ARG A 192 -9.17 3.92 6.32
C ARG A 192 -8.89 2.91 7.43
N ILE A 193 -8.77 1.64 7.05
CA ILE A 193 -8.42 0.57 7.98
C ILE A 193 -6.91 0.50 8.09
N ALA A 194 -6.35 0.75 9.27
CA ALA A 194 -4.93 0.68 9.58
C ALA A 194 -4.73 -0.09 10.89
N TRP A 195 -4.19 -1.29 10.80
CA TRP A 195 -3.92 -2.11 12.01
C TRP A 195 -2.56 -1.81 12.63
N ASN A 196 -1.70 -1.08 11.95
CA ASN A 196 -0.39 -0.59 12.45
C ASN A 196 0.55 -1.69 12.96
N VAL A 197 0.50 -2.90 12.42
CA VAL A 197 1.27 -4.04 12.94
C VAL A 197 2.59 -4.26 12.24
N VAL A 198 2.74 -3.82 10.99
CA VAL A 198 3.95 -4.02 10.20
C VAL A 198 4.32 -2.76 9.41
N SER A 199 5.62 -2.54 9.23
CA SER A 199 6.14 -1.44 8.42
C SER A 199 5.71 -1.56 6.94
N VAL A 200 5.55 -0.42 6.26
CA VAL A 200 5.22 -0.38 4.82
C VAL A 200 6.26 -1.13 3.97
N ALA A 201 7.53 -1.07 4.37
CA ALA A 201 8.62 -1.86 3.79
C ALA A 201 9.35 -2.58 4.92
N ASP A 202 9.24 -3.90 4.98
CA ASP A 202 9.88 -4.73 6.01
C ASP A 202 10.70 -5.84 5.35
N PRO A 203 12.05 -5.71 5.34
CA PRO A 203 12.93 -6.72 4.74
C PRO A 203 12.84 -8.10 5.39
N LEU A 204 12.54 -8.17 6.70
CA LEU A 204 12.43 -9.45 7.41
C LEU A 204 11.14 -10.21 7.02
N TYR A 205 10.10 -9.49 6.62
CA TYR A 205 8.91 -10.08 6.00
C TYR A 205 9.20 -10.54 4.57
N THR A 206 9.77 -9.65 3.75
CA THR A 206 9.84 -9.80 2.30
C THR A 206 10.93 -10.74 1.84
N VAL A 207 12.16 -10.62 2.39
CA VAL A 207 13.33 -11.36 1.86
C VAL A 207 13.19 -12.88 2.04
N PRO A 208 12.85 -13.43 3.24
CA PRO A 208 12.65 -14.86 3.39
C PRO A 208 11.53 -15.42 2.52
N PHE A 209 10.44 -14.66 2.36
CA PHE A 209 9.33 -15.02 1.50
C PHE A 209 9.74 -15.10 0.03
N LEU A 210 10.44 -14.09 -0.47
CA LEU A 210 10.95 -14.02 -1.83
C LEU A 210 11.94 -15.16 -2.13
N VAL A 211 12.86 -15.46 -1.20
CA VAL A 211 13.79 -16.57 -1.33
C VAL A 211 13.05 -17.89 -1.49
N CYS A 212 12.06 -18.16 -0.65
CA CYS A 212 11.23 -19.35 -0.75
C CYS A 212 10.49 -19.44 -2.09
N LEU A 213 9.93 -18.32 -2.58
CA LEU A 213 9.26 -18.24 -3.87
C LEU A 213 10.22 -18.51 -5.04
N ILE A 214 11.44 -17.93 -5.02
CA ILE A 214 12.47 -18.18 -6.02
C ILE A 214 12.88 -19.67 -6.02
N LEU A 215 13.07 -20.27 -4.86
CA LEU A 215 13.36 -21.71 -4.75
C LEU A 215 12.21 -22.57 -5.29
N ALA A 216 10.96 -22.18 -5.03
CA ALA A 216 9.80 -22.84 -5.58
C ALA A 216 9.75 -22.74 -7.12
N SER A 217 10.02 -21.56 -7.68
CA SER A 217 9.97 -21.31 -9.13
C SER A 217 10.97 -22.15 -9.93
N ARG A 218 12.07 -22.56 -9.30
CA ARG A 218 13.13 -23.40 -9.90
C ARG A 218 12.82 -24.89 -9.85
N GLN A 219 11.76 -25.32 -9.13
CA GLN A 219 11.40 -26.73 -9.04
C GLN A 219 10.50 -27.15 -10.19
N ILE A 220 10.48 -28.46 -10.46
CA ILE A 220 9.60 -29.10 -11.44
C ILE A 220 8.13 -28.78 -11.09
N ARG A 221 7.34 -28.41 -12.09
CA ARG A 221 5.93 -28.14 -11.96
C ARG A 221 5.19 -29.29 -11.29
N GLY A 222 4.34 -28.98 -10.30
CA GLY A 222 3.53 -29.95 -9.57
C GLY A 222 4.30 -30.80 -8.56
N SER A 223 5.65 -30.66 -8.43
CA SER A 223 6.43 -31.43 -7.48
C SER A 223 6.09 -31.07 -6.03
N LYS A 224 6.18 -32.04 -5.13
CA LYS A 224 6.01 -31.81 -3.67
C LYS A 224 7.04 -30.81 -3.14
N LYS A 225 8.25 -30.80 -3.70
CA LYS A 225 9.32 -29.88 -3.29
C LYS A 225 8.97 -28.43 -3.61
N ARG A 226 8.39 -28.17 -4.79
CA ARG A 226 7.88 -26.86 -5.20
C ARG A 226 6.80 -26.35 -4.25
N GLN A 227 5.83 -27.19 -3.93
CA GLN A 227 4.76 -26.85 -2.99
C GLN A 227 5.30 -26.54 -1.58
N ARG A 228 6.25 -27.37 -1.09
CA ARG A 228 6.88 -27.15 0.23
C ARG A 228 7.58 -25.80 0.33
N TYR A 229 8.35 -25.41 -0.69
CA TYR A 229 8.99 -24.09 -0.69
C TYR A 229 7.97 -22.94 -0.70
N ASN A 230 6.93 -23.03 -1.53
CA ASN A 230 5.91 -21.99 -1.57
C ASN A 230 5.17 -21.86 -0.24
N TRP A 231 4.75 -22.98 0.34
CA TRP A 231 4.09 -22.99 1.65
C TRP A 231 5.04 -22.55 2.79
N ALA A 232 6.31 -22.89 2.73
CA ALA A 232 7.28 -22.42 3.70
C ALA A 232 7.39 -20.88 3.68
N GLY A 233 7.41 -20.27 2.48
CA GLY A 233 7.38 -18.81 2.34
C GLY A 233 6.14 -18.19 2.96
N ILE A 234 4.95 -18.72 2.65
CA ILE A 234 3.68 -18.25 3.20
C ILE A 234 3.64 -18.42 4.74
N ILE A 235 4.06 -19.57 5.26
CA ILE A 235 4.04 -19.83 6.70
C ILE A 235 5.02 -18.92 7.44
N ILE A 236 6.24 -18.74 6.93
CA ILE A 236 7.25 -17.88 7.53
C ILE A 236 6.76 -16.43 7.56
N SER A 237 6.25 -15.91 6.45
CA SER A 237 5.75 -14.54 6.38
C SER A 237 4.52 -14.33 7.26
N SER A 238 3.60 -15.29 7.32
CA SER A 238 2.42 -15.23 8.19
C SER A 238 2.81 -15.31 9.68
N ALA A 239 3.75 -16.18 10.03
CA ALA A 239 4.27 -16.28 11.41
C ALA A 239 4.97 -14.98 11.84
N TYR A 240 5.73 -14.36 10.92
CA TYR A 240 6.34 -13.06 11.17
C TYR A 240 5.28 -11.96 11.39
N LEU A 241 4.21 -11.94 10.59
CA LEU A 241 3.12 -10.98 10.78
C LEU A 241 2.41 -11.17 12.14
N LEU A 242 2.23 -12.42 12.59
CA LEU A 242 1.72 -12.71 13.94
C LEU A 242 2.68 -12.23 15.03
N LEU A 243 3.99 -12.39 14.82
CA LEU A 243 5.01 -11.86 15.72
C LEU A 243 4.95 -10.33 15.79
N CYS A 244 4.85 -9.65 14.65
CA CYS A 244 4.67 -8.18 14.60
C CYS A 244 3.39 -7.74 15.32
N THR A 245 2.31 -8.51 15.22
CA THR A 245 1.08 -8.26 15.98
C THR A 245 1.33 -8.34 17.49
N SER A 246 2.12 -9.31 17.95
CA SER A 246 2.51 -9.40 19.37
C SER A 246 3.38 -8.21 19.80
N PHE A 247 4.27 -7.74 18.94
CA PHE A 247 5.07 -6.53 19.20
C PHE A 247 4.22 -5.27 19.26
N PHE A 248 3.22 -5.16 18.37
CA PHE A 248 2.24 -4.07 18.41
C PHE A 248 1.51 -4.02 19.77
N TRP A 249 0.95 -5.15 20.22
CA TRP A 249 0.29 -5.22 21.52
C TRP A 249 1.22 -4.83 22.67
N TYR A 250 2.45 -5.29 22.64
CA TYR A 250 3.44 -4.95 23.67
C TYR A 250 3.77 -3.45 23.63
N ALA A 251 4.05 -2.88 22.45
CA ALA A 251 4.34 -1.45 22.29
C ALA A 251 3.14 -0.58 22.73
N ASN A 252 1.91 -0.99 22.40
CA ASN A 252 0.70 -0.29 22.82
C ASN A 252 0.57 -0.26 24.36
N GLN A 253 0.81 -1.38 25.04
CA GLN A 253 0.84 -1.43 26.52
C GLN A 253 1.95 -0.53 27.10
N ARG A 254 3.12 -0.44 26.44
CA ARG A 254 4.20 0.48 26.87
C ARG A 254 3.78 1.94 26.71
N MET A 255 3.03 2.27 25.66
CA MET A 255 2.48 3.62 25.47
C MET A 255 1.50 3.97 26.60
N GLU A 256 0.54 3.11 26.89
CA GLU A 256 -0.41 3.29 27.99
C GLU A 256 0.30 3.47 29.35
N ALA A 257 1.27 2.59 29.66
CA ALA A 257 2.07 2.71 30.88
C ALA A 257 2.91 3.99 30.94
N THR A 258 3.36 4.51 29.80
CA THR A 258 4.09 5.78 29.73
C THR A 258 3.16 6.95 30.02
N LEU A 259 1.97 6.98 29.44
CA LEU A 259 0.96 8.02 29.66
C LEU A 259 0.54 8.07 31.14
N GLU A 260 0.31 6.91 31.74
CA GLU A 260 0.00 6.81 33.18
C GLU A 260 1.14 7.35 34.06
N LYS A 261 2.38 6.91 33.79
CA LYS A 261 3.57 7.34 34.54
C LYS A 261 3.82 8.85 34.45
N GLU A 262 3.57 9.45 33.31
CA GLU A 262 3.77 10.89 33.07
C GLU A 262 2.54 11.73 33.41
N ASN A 263 1.46 11.09 33.93
CA ASN A 263 0.18 11.73 34.24
C ASN A 263 -0.44 12.47 33.06
N ILE A 264 -0.29 11.93 31.83
CA ILE A 264 -0.87 12.48 30.60
C ILE A 264 -2.25 11.86 30.37
N THR A 265 -3.32 12.68 30.47
CA THR A 265 -4.68 12.25 30.14
C THR A 265 -4.92 12.39 28.64
N ALA A 266 -4.65 11.33 27.88
CA ALA A 266 -4.88 11.30 26.45
C ALA A 266 -6.34 10.93 26.14
N THR A 267 -6.93 11.57 25.12
CA THR A 267 -8.25 11.23 24.58
C THR A 267 -8.19 9.99 23.68
N ARG A 268 -7.09 9.83 22.96
CA ARG A 268 -6.77 8.67 22.14
C ARG A 268 -5.27 8.61 21.86
N HIS A 269 -4.78 7.47 21.43
CA HIS A 269 -3.40 7.34 20.97
C HIS A 269 -3.30 6.37 19.79
N VAL A 270 -2.20 6.47 19.07
CA VAL A 270 -1.82 5.57 17.98
C VAL A 270 -0.37 5.14 18.16
N VAL A 271 -0.11 3.86 17.90
CA VAL A 271 1.24 3.28 17.90
C VAL A 271 1.43 2.57 16.57
N GLY A 272 2.59 2.71 15.93
CA GLY A 272 2.92 2.02 14.69
C GLY A 272 4.43 1.80 14.55
N PRO A 273 4.85 0.78 13.78
CA PRO A 273 6.28 0.53 13.58
C PRO A 273 6.89 1.59 12.67
N THR A 274 8.16 1.89 12.90
CA THR A 274 8.92 2.77 12.00
C THR A 274 9.30 2.04 10.71
N ILE A 275 9.82 2.79 9.72
CA ILE A 275 10.17 2.22 8.42
C ILE A 275 11.28 1.16 8.55
N LEU A 276 11.24 0.12 7.70
CA LEU A 276 12.22 -0.96 7.52
C LEU A 276 12.38 -1.92 8.70
N ASN A 277 11.60 -1.80 9.76
CA ASN A 277 11.73 -2.68 10.92
C ASN A 277 10.42 -2.80 11.71
N SER A 278 10.37 -3.78 12.61
CA SER A 278 9.29 -3.98 13.57
C SER A 278 9.80 -3.99 15.03
N LEU A 279 10.98 -3.40 15.29
CA LEU A 279 11.57 -3.28 16.63
C LEU A 279 11.37 -1.90 17.23
N LEU A 280 11.45 -0.85 16.41
CA LEU A 280 11.26 0.54 16.82
C LEU A 280 9.84 1.01 16.48
N TRP A 281 9.17 1.53 17.48
CA TRP A 281 7.78 1.94 17.44
C TRP A 281 7.65 3.44 17.66
N GLN A 282 6.83 4.09 16.84
CA GLN A 282 6.40 5.47 17.02
C GLN A 282 5.07 5.47 17.76
N GLY A 283 4.95 6.30 18.79
CA GLY A 283 3.70 6.53 19.51
C GLY A 283 3.30 8.01 19.46
N THR A 284 2.00 8.28 19.31
CA THR A 284 1.43 9.63 19.35
C THR A 284 0.14 9.60 20.14
N ALA A 285 0.06 10.36 21.24
CA ALA A 285 -1.13 10.51 22.08
C ALA A 285 -1.71 11.91 21.91
N GLU A 286 -3.02 12.00 21.87
CA GLU A 286 -3.76 13.25 21.71
C GLU A 286 -4.33 13.72 23.06
N THR A 287 -4.13 15.00 23.38
CA THR A 287 -4.82 15.72 24.44
C THR A 287 -5.67 16.85 23.83
N PRO A 288 -6.48 17.57 24.59
CA PRO A 288 -7.28 18.67 24.06
C PRO A 288 -6.48 19.76 23.33
N THR A 289 -5.26 20.06 23.80
CA THR A 289 -4.44 21.19 23.30
C THR A 289 -3.18 20.76 22.56
N SER A 290 -2.68 19.56 22.82
CA SER A 290 -1.36 19.11 22.35
C SER A 290 -1.40 17.64 21.93
N PHE A 291 -0.36 17.22 21.21
CA PHE A 291 0.04 15.83 21.05
C PHE A 291 1.29 15.53 21.86
N TYR A 292 1.43 14.30 22.31
CA TYR A 292 2.65 13.76 22.92
C TYR A 292 3.19 12.67 21.99
N MET A 293 4.38 12.91 21.43
CA MET A 293 5.00 12.02 20.45
C MET A 293 6.30 11.46 20.97
N GLY A 294 6.58 10.21 20.65
CA GLY A 294 7.86 9.62 21.02
C GLY A 294 8.07 8.24 20.42
N GLN A 295 9.27 7.72 20.65
CA GLN A 295 9.69 6.43 20.14
C GLN A 295 10.05 5.49 21.30
N TYR A 296 9.81 4.20 21.04
CA TYR A 296 10.17 3.09 21.91
C TYR A 296 10.74 1.93 21.07
N SER A 297 11.95 1.50 21.40
CA SER A 297 12.52 0.28 20.83
C SER A 297 12.26 -0.90 21.79
N LEU A 298 11.94 -2.07 21.23
CA LEU A 298 11.89 -3.31 22.01
C LEU A 298 13.23 -3.65 22.68
N LEU A 299 14.33 -3.02 22.23
CA LEU A 299 15.69 -3.17 22.78
C LEU A 299 16.05 -2.08 23.80
N ASP A 300 15.14 -1.13 24.08
CA ASP A 300 15.37 -0.09 25.09
C ASP A 300 15.48 -0.68 26.49
N LYS A 301 16.42 -0.16 27.28
CA LYS A 301 16.59 -0.56 28.70
C LYS A 301 15.39 -0.17 29.57
N ALA A 302 14.80 1.01 29.29
CA ALA A 302 13.62 1.50 29.97
C ALA A 302 12.37 1.19 29.13
N PRO A 303 11.34 0.54 29.70
CA PRO A 303 10.17 0.08 28.94
C PRO A 303 9.11 1.19 28.80
N PHE A 304 9.54 2.39 28.40
CA PHE A 304 8.70 3.59 28.26
C PHE A 304 9.06 4.37 27.00
N PHE A 305 8.05 4.96 26.36
CA PHE A 305 8.25 5.90 25.27
C PHE A 305 8.93 7.17 25.79
N LYS A 306 9.83 7.75 24.99
CA LYS A 306 10.42 9.08 25.27
C LYS A 306 9.53 10.14 24.63
N LEU A 307 8.49 10.58 25.38
CA LEU A 307 7.49 11.51 24.86
C LEU A 307 7.98 12.95 24.87
N LYS A 308 7.63 13.71 23.82
CA LYS A 308 7.78 15.16 23.72
C LYS A 308 6.41 15.77 23.39
N GLU A 309 6.09 16.89 24.02
CA GLU A 309 4.87 17.63 23.72
C GLU A 309 5.00 18.39 22.41
N VAL A 310 3.95 18.33 21.59
CA VAL A 310 3.82 19.02 20.30
C VAL A 310 2.49 19.75 20.30
N PRO A 311 2.47 21.09 20.33
CA PRO A 311 1.24 21.88 20.28
C PRO A 311 0.46 21.60 18.98
N LYS A 312 -0.86 21.54 19.06
CA LYS A 312 -1.74 21.34 17.90
C LYS A 312 -1.70 22.50 16.91
N ASN A 313 -1.74 23.71 17.42
CA ASN A 313 -1.79 24.97 16.67
C ASN A 313 -2.90 25.02 15.61
N HIS A 314 -3.98 24.29 15.79
CA HIS A 314 -5.11 24.21 14.84
C HIS A 314 -5.79 25.56 14.62
N GLN A 315 -5.65 26.50 15.57
CA GLN A 315 -6.13 27.88 15.43
C GLN A 315 -5.54 28.61 14.22
N LEU A 316 -4.33 28.23 13.78
CA LEU A 316 -3.66 28.86 12.62
C LEU A 316 -4.39 28.62 11.29
N VAL A 317 -5.19 27.54 11.21
CA VAL A 317 -5.94 27.17 10.00
C VAL A 317 -7.44 27.10 10.26
N LYS A 318 -7.92 27.70 11.38
CA LYS A 318 -9.32 27.60 11.77
C LYS A 318 -10.28 28.20 10.73
N ASP A 319 -9.91 29.32 10.14
CA ASP A 319 -10.73 30.00 9.14
C ASP A 319 -10.75 29.27 7.79
N HIS A 320 -9.82 28.33 7.60
CA HIS A 320 -9.65 27.47 6.41
C HIS A 320 -10.04 26.01 6.66
N TRP A 321 -10.77 25.75 7.75
CA TRP A 321 -11.06 24.39 8.22
C TRP A 321 -11.85 23.56 7.21
N GLU A 322 -12.72 24.23 6.42
CA GLU A 322 -13.55 23.60 5.40
C GLU A 322 -12.94 23.70 3.99
N ASP A 323 -11.74 24.29 3.85
CA ASP A 323 -11.03 24.29 2.58
C ASP A 323 -10.75 22.86 2.16
N ARG A 324 -10.92 22.59 0.86
CA ARG A 324 -10.83 21.23 0.29
C ARG A 324 -9.56 20.49 0.72
N ASP A 325 -8.39 21.12 0.53
CA ASP A 325 -7.11 20.47 0.80
C ASP A 325 -6.91 20.24 2.30
N VAL A 326 -7.26 21.20 3.14
CA VAL A 326 -7.22 21.09 4.60
C VAL A 326 -8.13 19.95 5.07
N SER A 327 -9.36 19.87 4.54
CA SER A 327 -10.32 18.82 4.89
C SER A 327 -9.80 17.42 4.52
N ILE A 328 -9.25 17.26 3.31
CA ILE A 328 -8.67 15.98 2.86
C ILE A 328 -7.46 15.58 3.73
N LEU A 329 -6.56 16.52 4.05
CA LEU A 329 -5.37 16.24 4.83
C LEU A 329 -5.69 15.90 6.28
N ARG A 330 -6.69 16.54 6.87
CA ARG A 330 -7.24 16.19 8.19
C ARG A 330 -7.80 14.76 8.21
N TRP A 331 -8.60 14.41 7.21
CA TRP A 331 -9.11 13.07 7.05
C TRP A 331 -7.98 12.06 6.83
N PHE A 332 -7.00 12.39 5.98
CA PHE A 332 -5.87 11.51 5.69
C PHE A 332 -5.03 11.21 6.94
N SER A 333 -4.75 12.24 7.75
CA SER A 333 -3.98 12.11 8.99
C SER A 333 -4.77 11.50 10.16
N ASP A 334 -6.04 11.14 9.95
CA ASP A 334 -6.96 10.71 11.02
C ASP A 334 -7.01 11.73 12.19
N GLY A 335 -6.84 13.01 11.87
CA GLY A 335 -6.79 14.09 12.85
C GLY A 335 -5.50 14.16 13.69
N TYR A 336 -4.53 13.26 13.50
CA TYR A 336 -3.21 13.32 14.16
C TYR A 336 -2.28 14.25 13.39
N PHE A 337 -2.51 15.56 13.50
CA PHE A 337 -1.69 16.56 12.84
C PHE A 337 -1.47 17.80 13.73
N ASN A 338 -0.36 18.47 13.50
CA ASN A 338 -0.16 19.83 13.99
C ASN A 338 0.10 20.79 12.83
N VAL A 339 0.03 22.07 13.12
CA VAL A 339 0.29 23.14 12.16
C VAL A 339 1.42 24.03 12.67
N GLU A 340 2.34 24.34 11.79
CA GLU A 340 3.43 25.30 12.02
C GLU A 340 3.35 26.38 10.96
N GLN A 341 3.57 27.64 11.35
CA GLN A 341 3.66 28.74 10.41
C GLN A 341 5.10 28.88 9.92
N GLU A 342 5.31 28.74 8.61
CA GLU A 342 6.63 28.88 7.97
C GLU A 342 6.92 30.34 7.61
N ASN A 343 5.90 31.06 7.12
CA ASN A 343 5.92 32.50 6.83
C ASN A 343 4.49 33.06 6.82
N ASP A 344 4.32 34.32 6.47
CA ASP A 344 3.02 35.02 6.56
C ASP A 344 1.89 34.35 5.77
N SER A 345 2.17 33.61 4.71
CA SER A 345 1.18 33.00 3.83
C SER A 345 1.34 31.49 3.66
N THR A 346 2.31 30.87 4.36
CA THR A 346 2.61 29.46 4.20
C THR A 346 2.57 28.75 5.55
N PHE A 347 1.82 27.66 5.59
CA PHE A 347 1.68 26.79 6.76
C PHE A 347 2.22 25.41 6.45
N ARG A 348 2.83 24.78 7.43
CA ARG A 348 3.25 23.37 7.40
C ARG A 348 2.29 22.57 8.25
N MET A 349 1.60 21.63 7.65
CA MET A 349 0.77 20.64 8.33
C MET A 349 1.54 19.32 8.39
N ASN A 350 1.88 18.86 9.60
CA ASN A 350 2.66 17.64 9.81
C ASN A 350 1.74 16.48 10.20
N ASP A 351 1.87 15.33 9.54
CA ASP A 351 1.21 14.08 9.95
C ASP A 351 2.03 13.39 11.05
N LEU A 352 1.49 13.38 12.26
CA LEU A 352 2.18 12.95 13.46
C LEU A 352 2.21 11.43 13.66
N ARG A 353 1.54 10.66 12.81
CA ARG A 353 1.52 9.20 12.89
C ARG A 353 2.85 8.56 12.47
N TYR A 354 3.64 9.27 11.65
CA TYR A 354 4.89 8.74 11.07
C TYR A 354 6.15 9.16 11.84
N GLY A 355 6.01 10.04 12.82
CA GLY A 355 7.10 10.48 13.68
C GLY A 355 7.99 11.56 13.09
N GLN A 356 9.05 11.82 13.82
CA GLN A 356 10.10 12.79 13.49
C GLN A 356 11.45 12.10 13.38
N ILE A 357 12.36 12.73 12.65
CA ILE A 357 13.76 12.35 12.58
C ILE A 357 14.57 13.51 13.17
N ASP A 358 15.36 13.20 14.19
CA ASP A 358 16.33 14.14 14.76
C ASP A 358 17.58 14.15 13.86
N VAL A 359 17.81 15.24 13.15
CA VAL A 359 19.03 15.48 12.36
C VAL A 359 19.94 16.38 13.17
N PRO A 360 21.18 15.98 13.49
CA PRO A 360 22.11 16.79 14.27
C PRO A 360 22.29 18.19 13.68
N GLY A 361 22.08 19.23 14.50
CA GLY A 361 22.23 20.63 14.09
C GLY A 361 21.07 21.21 13.27
N LYS A 362 20.01 20.45 13.03
CA LYS A 362 18.78 20.93 12.38
C LYS A 362 17.58 20.78 13.33
N ARG A 363 16.48 21.47 13.02
CA ARG A 363 15.21 21.21 13.72
C ARG A 363 14.75 19.78 13.40
N PRO A 364 14.10 19.07 14.37
CA PRO A 364 13.49 17.77 14.10
C PRO A 364 12.54 17.88 12.92
N GLN A 365 12.66 16.96 11.94
CA GLN A 365 11.86 17.00 10.73
C GLN A 365 10.79 15.92 10.79
N HIS A 366 9.54 16.28 10.56
CA HIS A 366 8.48 15.32 10.36
C HIS A 366 8.70 14.56 9.05
N ILE A 367 8.53 13.24 9.11
CA ILE A 367 8.70 12.37 7.93
C ILE A 367 7.65 12.66 6.87
N PHE A 368 6.44 13.01 7.32
CA PHE A 368 5.30 13.24 6.45
C PHE A 368 4.72 14.61 6.75
N TYR A 369 4.77 15.53 5.77
CA TYR A 369 4.21 16.87 5.93
C TYR A 369 3.70 17.45 4.60
N PHE A 370 2.87 18.48 4.72
CA PHE A 370 2.25 19.20 3.63
C PHE A 370 2.52 20.68 3.80
N LEU A 371 2.97 21.35 2.73
CA LEU A 371 3.03 22.81 2.71
C LEU A 371 1.74 23.35 2.11
N LEU A 372 1.05 24.16 2.88
CA LEU A 372 -0.19 24.83 2.51
C LEU A 372 0.13 26.31 2.28
N GLN A 373 -0.35 26.85 1.17
CA GLN A 373 -0.21 28.26 0.83
C GLN A 373 -1.58 28.88 0.58
N GLU A 374 -1.79 30.08 1.12
CA GLU A 374 -3.02 30.83 0.86
C GLU A 374 -3.03 31.34 -0.58
N LYS A 375 -4.05 30.96 -1.35
CA LYS A 375 -4.30 31.39 -2.72
C LYS A 375 -5.77 31.69 -2.91
N ALA A 376 -6.07 32.90 -3.37
CA ALA A 376 -7.44 33.35 -3.59
C ALA A 376 -8.37 33.14 -2.38
N GLY A 377 -7.86 33.34 -1.15
CA GLY A 377 -8.63 33.19 0.09
C GLY A 377 -8.85 31.73 0.54
N GLN A 378 -8.15 30.75 -0.04
CA GLN A 378 -8.20 29.36 0.35
C GLN A 378 -6.77 28.82 0.58
N LEU A 379 -6.62 27.91 1.54
CA LEU A 379 -5.38 27.16 1.73
C LEU A 379 -5.31 25.98 0.76
N GLN A 380 -4.30 25.99 -0.10
CA GLN A 380 -4.03 24.95 -1.08
C GLN A 380 -2.67 24.30 -0.82
N ALA A 381 -2.58 22.99 -0.93
CA ALA A 381 -1.33 22.27 -0.80
C ALA A 381 -0.44 22.52 -2.03
N VAL A 382 0.75 23.04 -1.78
CA VAL A 382 1.75 23.30 -2.82
C VAL A 382 2.86 22.26 -2.83
N HIS A 383 2.98 21.48 -1.76
CA HIS A 383 3.95 20.39 -1.65
C HIS A 383 3.47 19.31 -0.68
N VAL A 384 3.67 18.07 -1.05
CA VAL A 384 3.42 16.88 -0.23
C VAL A 384 4.74 16.14 -0.08
N GLN A 385 5.31 16.17 1.14
CA GLN A 385 6.53 15.44 1.45
C GLN A 385 6.19 14.08 2.07
N GLN A 386 6.73 13.03 1.46
CA GLN A 386 6.59 11.66 1.92
C GLN A 386 7.99 11.05 2.09
N GLY A 387 8.49 11.11 3.30
CA GLY A 387 9.82 10.61 3.65
C GLY A 387 10.78 11.73 4.05
N PRO A 388 11.93 11.37 4.61
CA PRO A 388 12.90 12.33 5.13
C PRO A 388 13.57 13.14 4.00
N GLU A 389 13.83 14.41 4.23
CA GLU A 389 14.59 15.28 3.31
C GLU A 389 16.05 14.82 3.20
N ASP A 390 16.66 14.40 4.32
CA ASP A 390 18.02 13.90 4.38
C ASP A 390 18.01 12.40 4.71
N ARG A 391 18.08 11.57 3.66
CA ARG A 391 17.97 10.12 3.80
C ARG A 391 19.17 9.47 4.49
N GLU A 392 20.37 9.96 4.28
CA GLU A 392 21.58 9.35 4.87
C GLU A 392 21.66 9.60 6.38
N ALA A 393 21.48 10.85 6.82
CA ALA A 393 21.42 11.19 8.23
C ALA A 393 20.28 10.47 8.95
N SER A 394 19.14 10.33 8.27
CA SER A 394 17.96 9.64 8.79
C SER A 394 18.20 8.14 9.00
N MET A 395 18.89 7.48 8.10
CA MET A 395 19.19 6.04 8.20
C MET A 395 20.16 5.74 9.33
N SER A 396 21.19 6.57 9.52
CA SER A 396 22.16 6.37 10.61
C SER A 396 21.51 6.57 11.99
N GLY A 397 20.69 7.62 12.14
CA GLY A 397 19.94 7.88 13.37
C GLY A 397 18.90 6.79 13.67
N LEU A 398 18.22 6.29 12.63
CA LEU A 398 17.25 5.22 12.76
C LEU A 398 17.90 3.94 13.31
N TRP A 399 19.09 3.56 12.80
CA TRP A 399 19.78 2.36 13.25
C TRP A 399 20.18 2.43 14.73
N GLY A 400 20.81 3.52 15.17
CA GLY A 400 21.13 3.75 16.57
C GLY A 400 19.88 3.66 17.47
N ARG A 401 18.79 4.29 17.03
CA ARG A 401 17.54 4.28 17.79
C ARG A 401 16.86 2.89 17.84
N ILE A 402 16.98 2.07 16.78
CA ILE A 402 16.52 0.67 16.79
C ILE A 402 17.29 -0.13 17.85
N MET A 403 18.60 0.10 17.98
CA MET A 403 19.47 -0.61 18.92
C MET A 403 19.32 -0.14 20.37
N GLY A 404 18.45 0.83 20.66
CA GLY A 404 18.17 1.33 22.02
C GLY A 404 19.15 2.42 22.50
N GLU A 405 19.83 3.10 21.58
CA GLU A 405 20.77 4.22 21.83
C GLU A 405 20.06 5.58 21.96
#